data_8d479bd41cae3d0d2730460b2b183c47
#
_entry.id   8d479bd41cae3d0d2730460b2b183c47
#
_cell.length_a   1.000
_cell.length_b   1.000
_cell.length_c   1.000
_cell.angle_alpha   90.00
_cell.angle_beta   90.00
_cell.angle_gamma   90.00
#
_symmetry.space_group_name_H-M   'P 1'
#
loop_
_entity.id
_entity.type
_entity.pdbx_description
1 polymer ?
#
loop_
_entity_poly.entity_id
_entity_poly.type
_entity_poly.pdbx_seq_one_letter_code
_entity_poly.pdbx_strand_id
1 'polypeptide(L)'
;MMKSWEDYLIPGTNILKNKLGIINQEELTRKEAEIVIEKLTALIYVGGMNGNFDAKHLCAIHHFLFSDLYDFAGIYREVQIYKITSFLSPEKIPLELDKLLELAKQKEVNTNSLYEIASFLANFYYELIRIHPFREGNGRTIREFLREFTSYKFPDYQLDLSKIDKKNFLIGVVDHDTYPSLLIYEIYNALTKVSKKALSK
;
A
#
# COMPACT_ATOMS: atom_id res chain seq x y z
N MET A 1 -16.75 14.71 -16.67
CA MET A 1 -15.79 15.80 -16.41
C MET A 1 -14.78 15.24 -15.40
N MET A 2 -13.49 15.34 -15.66
CA MET A 2 -12.47 14.90 -14.69
C MET A 2 -12.56 15.76 -13.44
N LYS A 3 -12.38 15.16 -12.25
CA LYS A 3 -12.40 15.91 -10.99
C LYS A 3 -11.20 16.86 -10.91
N SER A 4 -11.42 18.00 -10.30
CA SER A 4 -10.37 18.90 -9.86
C SER A 4 -9.88 18.52 -8.45
N TRP A 5 -8.81 19.14 -8.00
CA TRP A 5 -8.30 18.95 -6.64
C TRP A 5 -9.33 19.37 -5.58
N GLU A 6 -10.02 20.50 -5.85
CA GLU A 6 -11.03 21.10 -4.99
C GLU A 6 -12.26 20.20 -4.83
N ASP A 7 -12.57 19.35 -5.81
CA ASP A 7 -13.71 18.43 -5.74
C ASP A 7 -13.59 17.41 -4.58
N TYR A 8 -12.36 17.14 -4.13
CA TYR A 8 -12.09 16.28 -2.98
C TYR A 8 -12.09 17.01 -1.64
N LEU A 9 -12.14 18.36 -1.62
CA LEU A 9 -12.01 19.15 -0.42
C LEU A 9 -13.36 19.70 0.04
N ILE A 10 -13.47 19.93 1.35
CA ILE A 10 -14.57 20.72 1.92
C ILE A 10 -14.40 22.16 1.41
N PRO A 11 -15.44 22.77 0.84
CA PRO A 11 -15.36 24.13 0.26
C PRO A 11 -14.71 25.13 1.20
N GLY A 12 -13.72 25.87 0.70
CA GLY A 12 -13.00 26.89 1.47
C GLY A 12 -11.96 26.35 2.45
N THR A 13 -11.65 25.06 2.40
CA THR A 13 -10.66 24.42 3.28
C THR A 13 -9.67 23.56 2.49
N ASN A 14 -8.60 23.10 3.17
CA ASN A 14 -7.68 22.06 2.66
C ASN A 14 -8.02 20.66 3.21
N ILE A 15 -9.20 20.48 3.81
CA ILE A 15 -9.62 19.25 4.47
C ILE A 15 -10.38 18.37 3.48
N LEU A 16 -10.04 17.08 3.41
CA LEU A 16 -10.76 16.13 2.58
C LEU A 16 -12.23 16.01 3.00
N LYS A 17 -13.14 16.01 2.01
CA LYS A 17 -14.53 15.62 2.25
C LYS A 17 -14.55 14.23 2.88
N ASN A 18 -15.20 14.11 4.01
CA ASN A 18 -15.27 12.87 4.76
C ASN A 18 -16.69 12.61 5.26
N LYS A 19 -17.04 11.34 5.41
CA LYS A 19 -18.38 10.89 5.84
C LYS A 19 -18.70 11.20 7.30
N LEU A 20 -17.67 11.56 8.09
CA LEU A 20 -17.82 11.87 9.51
C LEU A 20 -18.22 13.33 9.74
N GLY A 21 -18.26 14.16 8.69
CA GLY A 21 -18.55 15.58 8.80
C GLY A 21 -17.48 16.40 9.55
N ILE A 22 -16.27 15.85 9.68
CA ILE A 22 -15.17 16.51 10.42
C ILE A 22 -14.57 17.62 9.56
N ILE A 23 -14.49 18.82 10.15
CA ILE A 23 -13.96 20.05 9.53
C ILE A 23 -12.66 20.53 10.20
N ASN A 24 -12.05 19.72 11.05
CA ASN A 24 -10.76 19.97 11.68
C ASN A 24 -9.75 18.91 11.22
N GLN A 25 -8.57 19.35 10.72
CA GLN A 25 -7.59 18.44 10.15
C GLN A 25 -6.96 17.50 11.19
N GLU A 26 -6.68 17.97 12.40
CA GLU A 26 -6.09 17.14 13.46
C GLU A 26 -7.06 16.06 13.92
N GLU A 27 -8.32 16.42 14.08
CA GLU A 27 -9.39 15.50 14.43
C GLU A 27 -9.59 14.45 13.34
N LEU A 28 -9.64 14.87 12.07
CA LEU A 28 -9.76 13.94 10.93
C LEU A 28 -8.59 12.96 10.90
N THR A 29 -7.35 13.46 11.07
CA THR A 29 -6.15 12.63 11.10
C THR A 29 -6.20 11.58 12.21
N ARG A 30 -6.63 11.98 13.41
CA ARG A 30 -6.77 11.08 14.56
C ARG A 30 -7.85 10.02 14.31
N LYS A 31 -9.04 10.43 13.85
CA LYS A 31 -10.15 9.51 13.58
C LYS A 31 -9.84 8.56 12.43
N GLU A 32 -9.20 9.03 11.38
CA GLU A 32 -8.72 8.20 10.29
C GLU A 32 -7.73 7.14 10.79
N ALA A 33 -6.78 7.53 11.64
CA ALA A 33 -5.80 6.59 12.21
C ALA A 33 -6.49 5.52 13.08
N GLU A 34 -7.43 5.89 13.95
CA GLU A 34 -8.20 4.97 14.80
C GLU A 34 -8.92 3.92 13.94
N ILE A 35 -9.72 4.35 12.97
CA ILE A 35 -10.53 3.47 12.11
C ILE A 35 -9.64 2.55 11.26
N VAL A 36 -8.59 3.11 10.65
CA VAL A 36 -7.72 2.32 9.77
C VAL A 36 -6.88 1.31 10.54
N ILE A 37 -6.43 1.62 11.77
CA ILE A 37 -5.71 0.67 12.63
C ILE A 37 -6.64 -0.49 13.01
N GLU A 38 -7.88 -0.23 13.38
CA GLU A 38 -8.86 -1.28 13.70
C GLU A 38 -9.07 -2.21 12.49
N LYS A 39 -9.29 -1.66 11.30
CA LYS A 39 -9.49 -2.44 10.08
C LYS A 39 -8.25 -3.22 9.65
N LEU A 40 -7.05 -2.63 9.76
CA LEU A 40 -5.79 -3.36 9.50
C LEU A 40 -5.60 -4.51 10.48
N THR A 41 -5.93 -4.30 11.76
CA THR A 41 -5.86 -5.35 12.78
C THR A 41 -6.81 -6.52 12.44
N ALA A 42 -8.02 -6.20 11.98
CA ALA A 42 -8.98 -7.23 11.53
C ALA A 42 -8.44 -8.00 10.31
N LEU A 43 -7.86 -7.34 9.30
CA LEU A 43 -7.24 -8.02 8.15
C LEU A 43 -6.09 -8.93 8.58
N ILE A 44 -5.21 -8.46 9.45
CA ILE A 44 -4.09 -9.26 9.96
C ILE A 44 -4.61 -10.51 10.71
N TYR A 45 -5.64 -10.33 11.52
CA TYR A 45 -6.23 -11.43 12.31
C TYR A 45 -6.81 -12.55 11.44
N VAL A 46 -7.47 -12.20 10.32
CA VAL A 46 -8.05 -13.19 9.40
C VAL A 46 -7.06 -13.66 8.32
N GLY A 47 -5.83 -13.15 8.33
CA GLY A 47 -4.77 -13.53 7.38
C GLY A 47 -4.74 -12.73 6.07
N GLY A 48 -5.62 -11.75 5.92
CA GLY A 48 -5.73 -10.89 4.73
C GLY A 48 -7.08 -11.00 4.03
N MET A 49 -7.20 -10.30 2.91
CA MET A 49 -8.41 -10.28 2.08
C MET A 49 -8.31 -11.33 0.97
N ASN A 50 -9.42 -12.02 0.68
CA ASN A 50 -9.49 -12.91 -0.46
C ASN A 50 -9.40 -12.12 -1.78
N GLY A 51 -8.47 -12.50 -2.65
CA GLY A 51 -8.26 -11.85 -3.93
C GLY A 51 -7.19 -12.52 -4.78
N ASN A 52 -7.00 -12.01 -6.00
CA ASN A 52 -6.10 -12.60 -7.01
C ASN A 52 -4.81 -11.79 -7.19
N PHE A 53 -4.52 -10.86 -6.29
CA PHE A 53 -3.40 -9.91 -6.41
C PHE A 53 -3.40 -9.15 -7.73
N ASP A 54 -4.58 -8.79 -8.19
CA ASP A 54 -4.86 -7.89 -9.29
C ASP A 54 -5.24 -6.48 -8.79
N ALA A 55 -5.53 -5.57 -9.72
CA ALA A 55 -5.93 -4.22 -9.39
C ALA A 55 -7.24 -4.16 -8.58
N LYS A 56 -8.16 -5.11 -8.81
CA LYS A 56 -9.42 -5.20 -8.05
C LYS A 56 -9.14 -5.56 -6.59
N HIS A 57 -8.17 -6.44 -6.33
CA HIS A 57 -7.78 -6.79 -4.96
C HIS A 57 -7.17 -5.58 -4.23
N LEU A 58 -6.26 -4.83 -4.88
CA LEU A 58 -5.72 -3.60 -4.31
C LEU A 58 -6.81 -2.56 -4.01
N CYS A 59 -7.76 -2.37 -4.93
CA CYS A 59 -8.91 -1.50 -4.73
C CYS A 59 -9.83 -1.99 -3.59
N ALA A 60 -10.02 -3.31 -3.45
CA ALA A 60 -10.83 -3.88 -2.37
C ALA A 60 -10.21 -3.63 -0.99
N ILE A 61 -8.89 -3.80 -0.85
CA ILE A 61 -8.17 -3.44 0.40
C ILE A 61 -8.36 -1.94 0.69
N HIS A 62 -8.15 -1.07 -0.29
CA HIS A 62 -8.34 0.36 -0.08
C HIS A 62 -9.79 0.70 0.30
N HIS A 63 -10.77 0.09 -0.36
CA HIS A 63 -12.18 0.27 -0.02
C HIS A 63 -12.46 -0.18 1.42
N PHE A 64 -12.00 -1.37 1.81
CA PHE A 64 -12.18 -1.89 3.16
C PHE A 64 -11.61 -0.93 4.21
N LEU A 65 -10.40 -0.40 3.99
CA LEU A 65 -9.74 0.48 4.95
C LEU A 65 -10.41 1.86 5.09
N PHE A 66 -10.96 2.40 3.99
CA PHE A 66 -11.32 3.82 3.93
C PHE A 66 -12.80 4.11 3.63
N SER A 67 -13.65 3.09 3.40
CA SER A 67 -15.04 3.27 3.00
C SER A 67 -15.91 3.99 4.02
N ASP A 68 -15.57 3.92 5.31
CA ASP A 68 -16.28 4.63 6.37
C ASP A 68 -15.89 6.11 6.46
N LEU A 69 -14.80 6.47 5.78
CA LEU A 69 -14.22 7.81 5.81
C LEU A 69 -14.48 8.59 4.52
N TYR A 70 -14.32 7.94 3.37
CA TYR A 70 -14.24 8.62 2.08
C TYR A 70 -15.08 7.97 1.00
N ASP A 71 -15.78 8.77 0.20
CA ASP A 71 -16.55 8.30 -0.95
C ASP A 71 -15.66 7.79 -2.10
N PHE A 72 -14.41 8.23 -2.15
CA PHE A 72 -13.43 7.77 -3.13
C PHE A 72 -12.70 6.46 -2.73
N ALA A 73 -13.10 5.81 -1.63
CA ALA A 73 -12.49 4.57 -1.19
C ALA A 73 -12.62 3.47 -2.25
N GLY A 74 -11.48 2.88 -2.64
CA GLY A 74 -11.38 1.87 -3.70
C GLY A 74 -11.41 2.41 -5.13
N ILE A 75 -11.46 3.73 -5.33
CA ILE A 75 -11.53 4.38 -6.64
C ILE A 75 -10.20 5.07 -6.93
N TYR A 76 -9.69 4.90 -8.15
CA TYR A 76 -8.49 5.60 -8.58
C TYR A 76 -8.70 7.11 -8.57
N ARG A 77 -7.62 7.83 -8.23
CA ARG A 77 -7.65 9.30 -8.33
C ARG A 77 -7.77 9.76 -9.77
N GLU A 78 -8.48 10.85 -9.95
CA GLU A 78 -8.63 11.54 -11.23
C GLU A 78 -7.76 12.79 -11.29
N VAL A 79 -7.02 13.11 -10.22
CA VAL A 79 -6.18 14.32 -10.11
C VAL A 79 -4.71 13.97 -10.01
N GLN A 80 -3.86 14.82 -10.58
CA GLN A 80 -2.43 14.71 -10.40
C GLN A 80 -2.04 15.04 -8.96
N ILE A 81 -1.17 14.22 -8.36
CA ILE A 81 -0.61 14.43 -7.02
C ILE A 81 0.89 14.69 -7.17
N TYR A 82 1.34 15.75 -6.52
CA TYR A 82 2.74 16.12 -6.40
C TYR A 82 3.13 16.05 -4.92
N LYS A 83 4.20 15.33 -4.61
CA LYS A 83 4.90 15.39 -3.32
C LYS A 83 6.35 15.76 -3.62
N ILE A 84 7.32 15.05 -3.06
CA ILE A 84 8.75 15.28 -3.37
C ILE A 84 9.04 14.95 -4.84
N THR A 85 8.33 13.96 -5.41
CA THR A 85 8.35 13.61 -6.84
C THR A 85 6.93 13.62 -7.40
N SER A 86 6.79 13.78 -8.74
CA SER A 86 5.49 13.60 -9.38
C SER A 86 5.16 12.12 -9.48
N PHE A 87 3.97 11.74 -9.03
CA PHE A 87 3.44 10.40 -9.25
C PHE A 87 2.95 10.22 -10.70
N LEU A 88 2.66 8.98 -11.07
CA LEU A 88 2.14 8.65 -12.39
C LEU A 88 0.88 9.48 -12.70
N SER A 89 0.71 9.91 -13.95
CA SER A 89 -0.49 10.65 -14.35
C SER A 89 -1.75 9.76 -14.26
N PRO A 90 -2.90 10.32 -13.83
CA PRO A 90 -4.10 9.52 -13.48
C PRO A 90 -4.59 8.60 -14.59
N GLU A 91 -4.56 9.07 -15.84
CA GLU A 91 -5.02 8.32 -17.00
C GLU A 91 -4.20 7.05 -17.29
N LYS A 92 -2.96 6.99 -16.82
CA LYS A 92 -2.07 5.83 -16.99
C LYS A 92 -2.19 4.80 -15.86
N ILE A 93 -2.85 5.16 -14.75
CA ILE A 93 -2.92 4.30 -13.57
C ILE A 93 -3.46 2.90 -13.91
N PRO A 94 -4.61 2.74 -14.58
CA PRO A 94 -5.16 1.41 -14.81
C PRO A 94 -4.19 0.50 -15.57
N LEU A 95 -3.63 0.99 -16.67
CA LEU A 95 -2.75 0.21 -17.54
C LEU A 95 -1.43 -0.17 -16.83
N GLU A 96 -0.77 0.81 -16.20
CA GLU A 96 0.54 0.58 -15.57
C GLU A 96 0.41 -0.27 -14.29
N LEU A 97 -0.70 -0.12 -13.55
CA LEU A 97 -0.96 -0.96 -12.39
C LEU A 97 -1.21 -2.41 -12.80
N ASP A 98 -2.09 -2.68 -13.77
CA ASP A 98 -2.37 -4.02 -14.25
C ASP A 98 -1.09 -4.71 -14.76
N LYS A 99 -0.28 -3.98 -15.55
CA LYS A 99 1.00 -4.47 -16.06
C LYS A 99 1.98 -4.81 -14.93
N LEU A 100 2.13 -3.92 -13.95
CA LEU A 100 3.03 -4.14 -12.82
C LEU A 100 2.63 -5.36 -12.01
N LEU A 101 1.33 -5.50 -11.68
CA LEU A 101 0.81 -6.60 -10.88
C LEU A 101 0.97 -7.93 -11.60
N GLU A 102 0.72 -7.98 -12.91
CA GLU A 102 0.90 -9.20 -13.70
C GLU A 102 2.38 -9.61 -13.79
N LEU A 103 3.27 -8.66 -14.06
CA LEU A 103 4.71 -8.92 -14.07
C LEU A 103 5.21 -9.40 -12.71
N ALA A 104 4.72 -8.82 -11.61
CA ALA A 104 5.12 -9.23 -10.26
C ALA A 104 4.67 -10.66 -9.94
N LYS A 105 3.50 -11.09 -10.38
CA LYS A 105 3.04 -12.48 -10.22
C LYS A 105 3.89 -13.47 -11.00
N GLN A 106 4.25 -13.13 -12.23
CA GLN A 106 4.97 -14.03 -13.16
C GLN A 106 6.48 -14.08 -12.89
N LYS A 107 7.07 -13.02 -12.31
CA LYS A 107 8.52 -12.92 -12.13
C LYS A 107 9.05 -14.05 -11.25
N GLU A 108 9.98 -14.83 -11.79
CA GLU A 108 10.72 -15.82 -11.00
C GLU A 108 11.71 -15.14 -10.05
N VAL A 109 11.77 -15.64 -8.82
CA VAL A 109 12.66 -15.15 -7.76
C VAL A 109 13.25 -16.38 -7.06
N ASN A 110 14.55 -16.36 -6.81
CA ASN A 110 15.21 -17.44 -6.07
C ASN A 110 14.76 -17.44 -4.60
N THR A 111 13.88 -18.35 -4.25
CA THR A 111 13.29 -18.46 -2.90
C THR A 111 14.26 -18.95 -1.83
N ASN A 112 15.45 -19.42 -2.22
CA ASN A 112 16.51 -19.77 -1.28
C ASN A 112 17.35 -18.56 -0.84
N SER A 113 17.22 -17.42 -1.53
CA SER A 113 17.92 -16.19 -1.21
C SER A 113 16.96 -15.16 -0.58
N LEU A 114 17.05 -14.98 0.73
CA LEU A 114 16.25 -13.97 1.43
C LEU A 114 16.50 -12.55 0.89
N TYR A 115 17.74 -12.28 0.45
CA TYR A 115 18.09 -11.00 -0.16
C TYR A 115 17.38 -10.79 -1.50
N GLU A 116 17.28 -11.82 -2.36
CA GLU A 116 16.57 -11.69 -3.64
C GLU A 116 15.07 -11.50 -3.44
N ILE A 117 14.47 -12.19 -2.46
CA ILE A 117 13.08 -11.98 -2.06
C ILE A 117 12.88 -10.53 -1.58
N ALA A 118 13.73 -10.04 -0.68
CA ALA A 118 13.65 -8.68 -0.15
C ALA A 118 13.84 -7.63 -1.25
N SER A 119 14.82 -7.83 -2.14
CA SER A 119 15.08 -6.95 -3.28
C SER A 119 13.89 -6.89 -4.24
N PHE A 120 13.29 -8.05 -4.55
CA PHE A 120 12.08 -8.10 -5.38
C PHE A 120 10.92 -7.34 -4.73
N LEU A 121 10.64 -7.57 -3.45
CA LEU A 121 9.55 -6.93 -2.72
C LEU A 121 9.77 -5.42 -2.56
N ALA A 122 11.01 -4.98 -2.34
CA ALA A 122 11.36 -3.57 -2.25
C ALA A 122 11.10 -2.83 -3.57
N ASN A 123 11.57 -3.38 -4.69
CA ASN A 123 11.32 -2.82 -6.01
C ASN A 123 9.82 -2.81 -6.34
N PHE A 124 9.11 -3.90 -6.04
CA PHE A 124 7.67 -3.98 -6.28
C PHE A 124 6.89 -2.94 -5.46
N TYR A 125 7.23 -2.79 -4.17
CA TYR A 125 6.64 -1.76 -3.32
C TYR A 125 6.90 -0.35 -3.86
N TYR A 126 8.14 -0.07 -4.26
CA TYR A 126 8.54 1.22 -4.81
C TYR A 126 7.73 1.57 -6.08
N GLU A 127 7.60 0.63 -7.02
CA GLU A 127 6.82 0.86 -8.24
C GLU A 127 5.33 1.11 -7.91
N LEU A 128 4.73 0.39 -6.96
CA LEU A 128 3.37 0.66 -6.49
C LEU A 128 3.23 2.06 -5.90
N ILE A 129 4.24 2.53 -5.12
CA ILE A 129 4.26 3.90 -4.59
C ILE A 129 4.41 4.94 -5.70
N ARG A 130 5.16 4.68 -6.77
CA ARG A 130 5.27 5.58 -7.93
C ARG A 130 3.96 5.71 -8.70
N ILE A 131 3.21 4.64 -8.84
CA ILE A 131 1.87 4.67 -9.45
C ILE A 131 0.91 5.49 -8.59
N HIS A 132 0.91 5.31 -7.25
CA HIS A 132 0.11 6.07 -6.28
C HIS A 132 -1.37 6.16 -6.69
N PRO A 133 -2.08 5.03 -6.78
CA PRO A 133 -3.36 4.98 -7.49
C PRO A 133 -4.50 5.76 -6.82
N PHE A 134 -4.47 6.00 -5.52
CA PHE A 134 -5.58 6.59 -4.78
C PHE A 134 -5.33 8.05 -4.39
N ARG A 135 -6.42 8.76 -4.06
CA ARG A 135 -6.35 10.16 -3.61
C ARG A 135 -5.64 10.32 -2.27
N GLU A 136 -5.87 9.40 -1.33
CA GLU A 136 -5.26 9.31 -0.01
C GLU A 136 -5.15 7.84 0.39
N GLY A 137 -4.39 7.50 1.43
CA GLY A 137 -4.31 6.14 1.97
C GLY A 137 -3.38 5.17 1.22
N ASN A 138 -2.69 5.60 0.16
CA ASN A 138 -1.83 4.74 -0.66
C ASN A 138 -0.81 3.94 0.14
N GLY A 139 -0.05 4.59 1.02
CA GLY A 139 1.00 3.91 1.79
C GLY A 139 0.48 2.78 2.69
N ARG A 140 -0.68 2.96 3.32
CA ARG A 140 -1.31 1.95 4.20
C ARG A 140 -1.83 0.78 3.37
N THR A 141 -2.56 1.07 2.30
CA THR A 141 -3.10 0.07 1.37
C THR A 141 -1.99 -0.75 0.72
N ILE A 142 -0.95 -0.09 0.19
CA ILE A 142 0.13 -0.77 -0.52
C ILE A 142 0.96 -1.63 0.43
N ARG A 143 1.18 -1.20 1.68
CA ARG A 143 1.87 -2.04 2.68
C ARG A 143 1.06 -3.28 3.04
N GLU A 144 -0.25 -3.15 3.22
CA GLU A 144 -1.11 -4.30 3.48
C GLU A 144 -1.13 -5.25 2.29
N PHE A 145 -1.31 -4.72 1.08
CA PHE A 145 -1.24 -5.51 -0.15
C PHE A 145 0.10 -6.25 -0.29
N LEU A 146 1.22 -5.57 0.01
CA LEU A 146 2.56 -6.19 -0.02
C LEU A 146 2.69 -7.33 1.01
N ARG A 147 2.14 -7.15 2.22
CA ARG A 147 2.13 -8.17 3.27
C ARG A 147 1.41 -9.43 2.80
N GLU A 148 0.21 -9.27 2.26
CA GLU A 148 -0.59 -10.36 1.72
C GLU A 148 0.06 -11.01 0.50
N PHE A 149 0.58 -10.20 -0.44
CA PHE A 149 1.29 -10.66 -1.63
C PHE A 149 2.56 -11.46 -1.28
N THR A 150 3.25 -11.07 -0.21
CA THR A 150 4.43 -11.82 0.27
C THR A 150 4.06 -13.25 0.63
N SER A 151 3.02 -13.46 1.41
CA SER A 151 2.55 -14.80 1.81
C SER A 151 2.02 -15.62 0.62
N TYR A 152 1.41 -14.95 -0.36
CA TYR A 152 0.93 -15.59 -1.59
C TYR A 152 2.11 -16.08 -2.47
N LYS A 153 3.06 -15.19 -2.73
CA LYS A 153 4.16 -15.49 -3.68
C LYS A 153 5.27 -16.33 -3.04
N PHE A 154 5.49 -16.17 -1.75
CA PHE A 154 6.52 -16.83 -0.96
C PHE A 154 5.91 -17.51 0.27
N PRO A 155 5.24 -18.68 0.12
CA PRO A 155 4.47 -19.31 1.20
C PRO A 155 5.26 -19.67 2.46
N ASP A 156 6.58 -19.80 2.34
CA ASP A 156 7.47 -20.04 3.47
C ASP A 156 7.84 -18.76 4.25
N TYR A 157 7.36 -17.59 3.80
CA TYR A 157 7.70 -16.29 4.37
C TYR A 157 6.47 -15.44 4.67
N GLN A 158 6.60 -14.63 5.71
CA GLN A 158 5.66 -13.57 6.06
C GLN A 158 6.40 -12.25 6.20
N LEU A 159 5.73 -11.14 5.87
CA LEU A 159 6.24 -9.79 6.05
C LEU A 159 5.66 -9.19 7.33
N ASP A 160 6.49 -9.09 8.37
CA ASP A 160 6.15 -8.50 9.66
C ASP A 160 6.43 -6.99 9.63
N LEU A 161 5.41 -6.21 9.28
CA LEU A 161 5.52 -4.75 9.17
C LEU A 161 5.86 -4.05 10.50
N SER A 162 5.71 -4.72 11.65
CA SER A 162 6.08 -4.15 12.96
C SER A 162 7.58 -4.00 13.15
N LYS A 163 8.38 -4.75 12.39
CA LYS A 163 9.84 -4.71 12.41
C LYS A 163 10.46 -3.61 11.57
N ILE A 164 9.65 -2.92 10.77
CA ILE A 164 10.11 -1.86 9.87
C ILE A 164 10.34 -0.58 10.68
N ASP A 165 11.54 0.01 10.59
CA ASP A 165 11.75 1.38 11.02
C ASP A 165 11.07 2.34 10.03
N LYS A 166 10.05 3.06 10.52
CA LYS A 166 9.21 3.93 9.68
C LYS A 166 10.01 5.04 9.00
N LYS A 167 11.01 5.59 9.67
CA LYS A 167 11.83 6.68 9.14
C LYS A 167 12.75 6.17 8.02
N ASN A 168 13.50 5.10 8.28
CA ASN A 168 14.39 4.49 7.31
C ASN A 168 13.62 3.98 6.08
N PHE A 169 12.46 3.36 6.30
CA PHE A 169 11.59 2.89 5.23
C PHE A 169 11.14 4.03 4.31
N LEU A 170 10.71 5.17 4.90
CA LEU A 170 10.32 6.36 4.12
C LEU A 170 11.51 6.94 3.34
N ILE A 171 12.68 7.06 3.97
CA ILE A 171 13.91 7.51 3.29
C ILE A 171 14.25 6.55 2.14
N GLY A 172 14.21 5.23 2.39
CA GLY A 172 14.47 4.22 1.39
C GLY A 172 13.50 4.25 0.20
N VAL A 173 12.26 4.70 0.40
CA VAL A 173 11.31 4.92 -0.70
C VAL A 173 11.65 6.19 -1.48
N VAL A 174 12.00 7.28 -0.81
CA VAL A 174 12.30 8.57 -1.46
C VAL A 174 13.59 8.48 -2.28
N ASP A 175 14.60 7.82 -1.74
CA ASP A 175 15.94 7.73 -2.32
C ASP A 175 16.17 6.44 -3.13
N HIS A 176 15.12 5.65 -3.39
CA HIS A 176 15.24 4.31 -3.96
C HIS A 176 16.00 4.27 -5.30
N ASP A 177 15.78 5.25 -6.16
CA ASP A 177 16.45 5.31 -7.45
C ASP A 177 17.99 5.49 -7.30
N THR A 178 18.43 6.09 -6.19
CA THR A 178 19.86 6.35 -5.91
C THR A 178 20.44 5.33 -4.93
N TYR A 179 19.67 4.97 -3.90
CA TYR A 179 20.10 4.09 -2.80
C TYR A 179 19.02 3.03 -2.47
N PRO A 180 18.79 2.02 -3.35
CA PRO A 180 17.77 1.00 -3.12
C PRO A 180 18.05 0.12 -1.89
N SER A 181 19.29 0.11 -1.42
CA SER A 181 19.74 -0.76 -0.32
C SER A 181 19.01 -0.54 0.99
N LEU A 182 18.57 0.71 1.29
CA LEU A 182 17.90 0.99 2.55
C LEU A 182 16.50 0.38 2.59
N LEU A 183 15.72 0.51 1.52
CA LEU A 183 14.40 -0.12 1.43
C LEU A 183 14.49 -1.64 1.42
N ILE A 184 15.50 -2.19 0.71
CA ILE A 184 15.79 -3.63 0.69
C ILE A 184 16.12 -4.11 2.10
N TYR A 185 16.95 -3.39 2.84
CA TYR A 185 17.35 -3.73 4.21
C TYR A 185 16.15 -3.76 5.17
N GLU A 186 15.28 -2.76 5.11
CA GLU A 186 14.07 -2.73 5.96
C GLU A 186 13.14 -3.91 5.67
N ILE A 187 12.92 -4.23 4.39
CA ILE A 187 12.10 -5.38 4.00
C ILE A 187 12.78 -6.71 4.37
N TYR A 188 14.11 -6.82 4.19
CA TYR A 188 14.87 -8.00 4.58
C TYR A 188 14.70 -8.32 6.08
N ASN A 189 14.80 -7.31 6.94
CA ASN A 189 14.64 -7.48 8.39
C ASN A 189 13.19 -7.79 8.79
N ALA A 190 12.21 -7.36 8.01
CA ALA A 190 10.80 -7.62 8.23
C ALA A 190 10.36 -9.01 7.76
N LEU A 191 11.12 -9.66 6.87
CA LEU A 191 10.81 -11.02 6.42
C LEU A 191 11.07 -12.04 7.51
N THR A 192 10.08 -12.90 7.77
CA THR A 192 10.16 -13.99 8.74
C THR A 192 9.75 -15.32 8.10
N LYS A 193 10.51 -16.39 8.38
CA LYS A 193 10.12 -17.75 7.98
C LYS A 193 8.89 -18.20 8.76
N VAL A 194 7.93 -18.77 8.05
CA VAL A 194 6.76 -19.42 8.67
C VAL A 194 7.20 -20.75 9.30
N SER A 195 6.97 -20.91 10.59
CA SER A 195 7.26 -22.18 11.27
C SER A 195 6.27 -23.25 10.82
N LYS A 196 6.75 -24.37 10.25
CA LYS A 196 5.91 -25.50 9.79
C LYS A 196 5.06 -26.16 10.89
N LYS A 197 5.20 -25.76 12.17
CA LYS A 197 4.42 -26.29 13.29
C LYS A 197 2.98 -25.75 13.37
N ALA A 198 2.61 -24.73 12.59
CA ALA A 198 1.28 -24.10 12.68
C ALA A 198 0.22 -24.71 11.74
N LEU A 199 0.58 -25.64 10.86
CA LEU A 199 -0.33 -26.23 9.85
C LEU A 199 -0.89 -27.62 10.23
N SER A 200 -0.70 -28.07 11.46
CA SER A 200 -1.22 -29.36 11.95
C SER A 200 -2.21 -29.19 13.11
N LYS A 201 -3.21 -28.33 12.93
CA LYS A 201 -4.40 -28.33 13.80
C LYS A 201 -5.66 -28.06 12.97
#